data_3f21e3a92b288cef3ae6c58d2fd6207a
#
_entry.id   3f21e3a92b288cef3ae6c58d2fd6207a
#
_cell.length_a   1.000
_cell.length_b   1.000
_cell.length_c   1.000
_cell.angle_alpha   90.00
_cell.angle_beta   90.00
_cell.angle_gamma   90.00
#
_symmetry.space_group_name_H-M   'P 1'
#
loop_
_entity.id
_entity.type
_entity.pdbx_description
1 polymer ?
#
loop_
_entity_poly.entity_id
_entity_poly.type
_entity_poly.pdbx_seq_one_letter_code
_entity_poly.pdbx_strand_id
1 'polypeptide(L)'
;HIDHFGGVKGVLSDEDVKKGNARVIAPEGFMEAAISENVTAGNAMARRASYMYGSLLPRSPRGQVDAALGKMASSGTVTLIEPTDSVSETGSRMKVDGVDVVFQVTPGTEAPAEMNFFFPQFSSLCMAENCSHNLHNLLTLRGAQVRDARAWAHYLDEAIGLFAGESDLVFTSHHWPVWGRERLLAYMKKQRDMYRYLHDQTVRLMNKGLTGIEIAETLQLPEELAREWYNRGYYGSVSHNVKAIYQRYMGWFDANPAHLHPLTPVEAGKKYVEFMGGADALLANAREAYGKGDYRWVAQVVDHLVFADPDNKEARALQADALEQLGYQAENATWRNFYLTGAMELRDGVVESAAAGVKMPPDLVRSLSPATIFDAMAVHLNGPNAAGKTITVNLRFTDTGQDYHLILENCVLNHGEGTVDGADATLSLPRTTLDALVAGDSDPAAAFTSGEVSVEGDGEKLGLLFSLVDADEFWFNIVTP
;
A
#
# COMPACT_ATOMS: atom_id res chain seq x y z
N HIS A 1 -9.58 -1.09 1.67
CA HIS A 1 -8.46 -2.01 1.32
C HIS A 1 -8.97 -3.43 1.04
N ILE A 2 -8.14 -4.26 0.40
CA ILE A 2 -8.52 -5.62 -0.07
C ILE A 2 -8.99 -6.53 1.07
N ASP A 3 -8.41 -6.44 2.24
CA ASP A 3 -8.76 -7.23 3.43
C ASP A 3 -10.17 -6.91 3.97
N HIS A 4 -10.77 -5.80 3.57
CA HIS A 4 -12.13 -5.41 3.92
C HIS A 4 -13.17 -5.87 2.88
N PHE A 5 -12.87 -5.73 1.59
CA PHE A 5 -13.85 -6.03 0.53
C PHE A 5 -13.55 -7.32 -0.25
N GLY A 6 -12.31 -7.80 -0.22
CA GLY A 6 -11.84 -8.86 -1.13
C GLY A 6 -12.52 -10.21 -1.00
N GLY A 7 -13.29 -10.44 0.07
CA GLY A 7 -14.07 -11.65 0.28
C GLY A 7 -15.53 -11.55 -0.13
N VAL A 8 -15.98 -10.48 -0.78
CA VAL A 8 -17.40 -10.17 -1.01
C VAL A 8 -18.16 -11.28 -1.76
N LYS A 9 -17.56 -11.92 -2.76
CA LYS A 9 -18.21 -13.04 -3.48
C LYS A 9 -18.27 -14.36 -2.71
N GLY A 10 -17.65 -14.40 -1.53
CA GLY A 10 -17.88 -15.49 -0.57
C GLY A 10 -19.22 -15.40 0.17
N VAL A 11 -19.86 -14.25 0.16
CA VAL A 11 -21.16 -13.99 0.84
C VAL A 11 -22.26 -13.52 -0.10
N LEU A 12 -21.92 -12.93 -1.25
CA LEU A 12 -22.86 -12.41 -2.25
C LEU A 12 -22.48 -12.92 -3.65
N SER A 13 -23.48 -13.06 -4.51
CA SER A 13 -23.25 -13.27 -5.95
C SER A 13 -23.54 -12.01 -6.75
N ASP A 14 -22.87 -11.84 -7.90
CA ASP A 14 -23.20 -10.77 -8.85
C ASP A 14 -24.68 -10.81 -9.28
N GLU A 15 -25.25 -12.03 -9.35
CA GLU A 15 -26.64 -12.25 -9.73
C GLU A 15 -27.61 -11.71 -8.66
N ASP A 16 -27.34 -11.94 -7.39
CA ASP A 16 -28.18 -11.42 -6.30
C ASP A 16 -28.17 -9.90 -6.26
N VAL A 17 -27.01 -9.28 -6.48
CA VAL A 17 -26.88 -7.82 -6.55
C VAL A 17 -27.63 -7.27 -7.77
N LYS A 18 -27.43 -7.85 -8.96
CA LYS A 18 -28.13 -7.43 -10.20
C LYS A 18 -29.66 -7.58 -10.11
N LYS A 19 -30.16 -8.57 -9.37
CA LYS A 19 -31.60 -8.76 -9.12
C LYS A 19 -32.15 -7.86 -8.01
N GLY A 20 -31.30 -7.09 -7.32
CA GLY A 20 -31.69 -6.27 -6.19
C GLY A 20 -32.00 -7.05 -4.90
N ASN A 21 -31.59 -8.34 -4.84
CA ASN A 21 -31.75 -9.18 -3.64
C ASN A 21 -30.75 -8.79 -2.53
N ALA A 22 -29.63 -8.17 -2.90
CA ALA A 22 -28.61 -7.69 -1.99
C ALA A 22 -28.10 -6.31 -2.43
N ARG A 23 -27.67 -5.51 -1.45
CA ARG A 23 -27.07 -4.20 -1.66
C ARG A 23 -25.62 -4.22 -1.22
N VAL A 24 -24.76 -3.52 -1.96
CA VAL A 24 -23.38 -3.27 -1.58
C VAL A 24 -23.25 -1.76 -1.34
N ILE A 25 -22.95 -1.39 -0.10
CA ILE A 25 -22.90 0.02 0.32
C ILE A 25 -21.46 0.37 0.64
N ALA A 26 -20.94 1.43 0.04
CA ALA A 26 -19.57 1.90 0.24
C ALA A 26 -19.51 3.44 0.35
N PRO A 27 -18.43 4.00 0.89
CA PRO A 27 -18.22 5.44 0.85
C PRO A 27 -17.96 5.92 -0.59
N GLU A 28 -18.33 7.17 -0.88
CA GLU A 28 -18.01 7.80 -2.15
C GLU A 28 -16.50 7.73 -2.43
N GLY A 29 -16.11 7.49 -3.69
CA GLY A 29 -14.71 7.33 -4.10
C GLY A 29 -14.12 5.95 -3.80
N PHE A 30 -14.91 5.00 -3.27
CA PHE A 30 -14.42 3.67 -2.93
C PHE A 30 -13.78 2.95 -4.12
N MET A 31 -14.43 2.92 -5.28
CA MET A 31 -13.91 2.22 -6.46
C MET A 31 -12.58 2.79 -6.93
N GLU A 32 -12.49 4.11 -7.02
CA GLU A 32 -11.25 4.80 -7.41
C GLU A 32 -10.11 4.50 -6.42
N ALA A 33 -10.38 4.60 -5.11
CA ALA A 33 -9.40 4.31 -4.08
C ALA A 33 -8.95 2.84 -4.08
N ALA A 34 -9.89 1.89 -4.20
CA ALA A 34 -9.60 0.46 -4.21
C ALA A 34 -8.78 0.03 -5.43
N ILE A 35 -8.96 0.72 -6.57
CA ILE A 35 -8.31 0.39 -7.84
C ILE A 35 -6.95 1.07 -7.95
N SER A 36 -6.87 2.40 -7.71
CA SER A 36 -5.66 3.20 -7.99
C SER A 36 -4.45 2.73 -7.19
N GLU A 37 -4.63 2.36 -5.94
CA GLU A 37 -3.54 1.88 -5.10
C GLU A 37 -2.92 0.58 -5.62
N ASN A 38 -3.74 -0.32 -6.16
CA ASN A 38 -3.30 -1.64 -6.60
C ASN A 38 -2.82 -1.69 -8.06
N VAL A 39 -3.12 -0.66 -8.87
CA VAL A 39 -2.80 -0.63 -10.31
C VAL A 39 -1.50 0.13 -10.57
N THR A 40 -1.40 1.38 -10.12
CA THR A 40 -0.31 2.28 -10.54
C THR A 40 1.08 1.84 -10.02
N ALA A 41 1.17 1.41 -8.76
CA ALA A 41 2.42 0.95 -8.14
C ALA A 41 2.26 -0.45 -7.51
N GLY A 42 1.31 -1.22 -8.00
CA GLY A 42 0.89 -2.50 -7.41
C GLY A 42 2.02 -3.52 -7.32
N ASN A 43 2.88 -3.62 -8.33
CA ASN A 43 4.03 -4.53 -8.32
C ASN A 43 5.01 -4.21 -7.19
N ALA A 44 5.44 -2.95 -7.08
CA ALA A 44 6.35 -2.50 -6.04
C ALA A 44 5.74 -2.66 -4.64
N MET A 45 4.45 -2.31 -4.48
CA MET A 45 3.74 -2.46 -3.21
C MET A 45 3.58 -3.92 -2.81
N ALA A 46 3.25 -4.81 -3.73
CA ALA A 46 3.09 -6.24 -3.47
C ALA A 46 4.43 -6.90 -3.07
N ARG A 47 5.52 -6.56 -3.75
CA ARG A 47 6.87 -7.03 -3.37
C ARG A 47 7.25 -6.57 -1.97
N ARG A 48 7.03 -5.31 -1.63
CA ARG A 48 7.27 -4.77 -0.28
C ARG A 48 6.31 -5.32 0.75
N ALA A 49 5.08 -5.69 0.37
CA ALA A 49 4.13 -6.36 1.25
C ALA A 49 4.63 -7.75 1.70
N SER A 50 5.38 -8.48 0.87
CA SER A 50 6.01 -9.73 1.27
C SER A 50 6.98 -9.57 2.46
N TYR A 51 7.67 -8.43 2.52
CA TYR A 51 8.47 -8.04 3.69
C TYR A 51 7.60 -7.63 4.87
N MET A 52 6.63 -6.74 4.64
CA MET A 52 5.79 -6.17 5.69
C MET A 52 5.04 -7.23 6.49
N TYR A 53 4.49 -8.22 5.81
CA TYR A 53 3.73 -9.29 6.43
C TYR A 53 4.57 -10.54 6.74
N GLY A 54 5.83 -10.56 6.30
CA GLY A 54 6.73 -11.69 6.53
C GLY A 54 6.23 -12.99 5.88
N SER A 55 5.59 -12.89 4.71
CA SER A 55 4.93 -14.02 4.05
C SER A 55 5.90 -15.12 3.61
N LEU A 56 7.18 -14.78 3.41
CA LEU A 56 8.25 -15.71 3.04
C LEU A 56 8.97 -16.31 4.27
N LEU A 57 8.76 -15.77 5.46
CA LEU A 57 9.40 -16.24 6.68
C LEU A 57 8.72 -17.52 7.19
N PRO A 58 9.50 -18.49 7.70
CA PRO A 58 8.93 -19.64 8.38
C PRO A 58 8.16 -19.22 9.63
N ARG A 59 7.02 -19.86 9.88
CA ARG A 59 6.24 -19.61 11.09
C ARG A 59 6.94 -20.18 12.31
N SER A 60 7.55 -19.31 13.09
CA SER A 60 8.28 -19.67 14.30
C SER A 60 8.55 -18.44 15.16
N PRO A 61 8.96 -18.60 16.44
CA PRO A 61 9.39 -17.47 17.27
C PRO A 61 10.58 -16.69 16.68
N ARG A 62 11.37 -17.28 15.78
CA ARG A 62 12.49 -16.64 15.09
C ARG A 62 12.13 -16.13 13.70
N GLY A 63 10.96 -16.46 13.19
CA GLY A 63 10.45 -16.01 11.89
C GLY A 63 9.19 -15.18 12.03
N GLN A 64 8.16 -15.49 11.22
CA GLN A 64 6.88 -14.80 11.24
C GLN A 64 6.05 -15.27 12.45
N VAL A 65 5.64 -14.32 13.29
CA VAL A 65 4.78 -14.54 14.48
C VAL A 65 3.35 -14.05 14.18
N ASP A 66 3.22 -12.81 13.72
CA ASP A 66 1.96 -12.19 13.30
C ASP A 66 2.21 -10.97 12.41
N ALA A 67 1.13 -10.34 11.98
CA ALA A 67 1.13 -9.11 11.18
C ALA A 67 0.52 -7.92 11.95
N ALA A 68 0.33 -8.05 13.26
CA ALA A 68 -0.27 -7.10 14.21
C ALA A 68 -1.78 -6.90 14.06
N LEU A 69 -2.34 -6.95 12.88
CA LEU A 69 -3.80 -6.88 12.62
C LEU A 69 -4.43 -8.29 12.54
N GLY A 70 -3.61 -9.30 12.55
CA GLY A 70 -3.97 -10.71 12.50
C GLY A 70 -2.72 -11.58 12.46
N LYS A 71 -2.88 -12.90 12.45
CA LYS A 71 -1.76 -13.84 12.44
C LYS A 71 -0.96 -13.79 11.14
N MET A 72 -1.64 -13.52 10.03
CA MET A 72 -1.07 -13.31 8.69
C MET A 72 -2.15 -12.77 7.75
N ALA A 73 -1.74 -12.30 6.57
CA ALA A 73 -2.66 -11.99 5.50
C ALA A 73 -3.45 -13.25 5.08
N SER A 74 -4.74 -13.08 4.80
CA SER A 74 -5.58 -14.15 4.25
C SER A 74 -5.08 -14.56 2.88
N SER A 75 -5.16 -15.84 2.58
CA SER A 75 -4.91 -16.41 1.25
C SER A 75 -6.23 -16.83 0.61
N GLY A 76 -6.34 -16.69 -0.69
CA GLY A 76 -7.53 -17.08 -1.44
C GLY A 76 -7.79 -16.14 -2.61
N THR A 77 -8.95 -16.31 -3.26
CA THR A 77 -9.34 -15.46 -4.38
C THR A 77 -9.85 -14.12 -3.87
N VAL A 78 -9.23 -13.04 -4.31
CA VAL A 78 -9.72 -11.69 -4.09
C VAL A 78 -10.83 -11.40 -5.10
N THR A 79 -11.93 -10.87 -4.60
CA THR A 79 -13.12 -10.56 -5.40
C THR A 79 -13.58 -9.13 -5.16
N LEU A 80 -14.33 -8.58 -6.09
CA LEU A 80 -14.93 -7.25 -5.99
C LEU A 80 -16.32 -7.26 -6.61
N ILE A 81 -17.26 -6.60 -5.96
CA ILE A 81 -18.57 -6.23 -6.51
C ILE A 81 -18.70 -4.72 -6.39
N GLU A 82 -19.03 -4.08 -7.51
CA GLU A 82 -19.25 -2.64 -7.53
C GLU A 82 -20.38 -2.24 -6.58
N PRO A 83 -20.21 -1.19 -5.75
CA PRO A 83 -21.25 -0.72 -4.85
C PRO A 83 -22.53 -0.32 -5.58
N THR A 84 -23.68 -0.74 -5.05
CA THR A 84 -24.99 -0.32 -5.51
C THR A 84 -25.40 1.03 -4.96
N ASP A 85 -24.79 1.41 -3.82
CA ASP A 85 -25.12 2.62 -3.08
C ASP A 85 -23.83 3.28 -2.57
N SER A 86 -23.73 4.59 -2.77
CA SER A 86 -22.63 5.40 -2.25
C SER A 86 -23.09 6.29 -1.11
N VAL A 87 -22.26 6.40 -0.07
CA VAL A 87 -22.45 7.29 1.06
C VAL A 87 -21.46 8.44 0.95
N SER A 88 -21.98 9.66 0.76
CA SER A 88 -21.17 10.88 0.56
C SER A 88 -21.22 11.86 1.75
N GLU A 89 -22.17 11.70 2.67
CA GLU A 89 -22.40 12.67 3.76
C GLU A 89 -22.53 12.00 5.12
N THR A 90 -21.86 12.57 6.12
CA THR A 90 -22.05 12.21 7.55
C THR A 90 -23.49 12.52 7.99
N GLY A 91 -24.10 11.59 8.72
CA GLY A 91 -25.50 11.67 9.15
C GLY A 91 -26.49 11.03 8.18
N SER A 92 -26.07 10.61 7.00
CA SER A 92 -26.89 9.83 6.06
C SER A 92 -27.45 8.59 6.75
N ARG A 93 -28.72 8.25 6.41
CA ARG A 93 -29.43 7.11 6.99
C ARG A 93 -29.96 6.20 5.90
N MET A 94 -29.79 4.91 6.11
CA MET A 94 -30.37 3.89 5.24
C MET A 94 -31.05 2.82 6.07
N LYS A 95 -32.07 2.18 5.51
CA LYS A 95 -32.65 0.95 6.05
C LYS A 95 -32.20 -0.22 5.19
N VAL A 96 -31.47 -1.15 5.80
CA VAL A 96 -30.92 -2.33 5.12
C VAL A 96 -31.48 -3.56 5.83
N ASP A 97 -32.25 -4.36 5.13
CA ASP A 97 -32.94 -5.56 5.66
C ASP A 97 -33.67 -5.30 7.01
N GLY A 98 -34.39 -4.17 7.08
CA GLY A 98 -35.13 -3.75 8.27
C GLY A 98 -34.30 -3.10 9.37
N VAL A 99 -32.98 -3.04 9.24
CA VAL A 99 -32.06 -2.41 10.20
C VAL A 99 -31.76 -0.98 9.77
N ASP A 100 -31.92 -0.03 10.68
CA ASP A 100 -31.54 1.36 10.45
C ASP A 100 -30.01 1.50 10.64
N VAL A 101 -29.34 2.15 9.68
CA VAL A 101 -27.91 2.42 9.71
C VAL A 101 -27.68 3.91 9.54
N VAL A 102 -26.86 4.51 10.39
CA VAL A 102 -26.43 5.91 10.31
C VAL A 102 -24.94 5.95 10.00
N PHE A 103 -24.55 6.70 8.98
CA PHE A 103 -23.18 6.72 8.51
C PHE A 103 -22.42 7.97 8.94
N GLN A 104 -21.11 7.81 9.13
CA GLN A 104 -20.14 8.89 9.22
C GLN A 104 -19.07 8.66 8.14
N VAL A 105 -18.87 9.64 7.26
CA VAL A 105 -17.84 9.58 6.21
C VAL A 105 -16.51 10.11 6.76
N THR A 106 -15.43 9.36 6.61
CA THR A 106 -14.13 9.63 7.26
C THR A 106 -12.95 9.58 6.26
N PRO A 107 -12.98 10.35 5.16
CA PRO A 107 -11.96 10.26 4.12
C PRO A 107 -10.57 10.67 4.63
N GLY A 108 -9.54 10.00 4.10
CA GLY A 108 -8.15 10.30 4.42
C GLY A 108 -7.68 9.87 5.80
N THR A 109 -8.46 9.02 6.48
CA THR A 109 -8.08 8.36 7.74
C THR A 109 -7.28 7.09 7.45
N GLU A 110 -7.80 5.90 7.78
CA GLU A 110 -7.14 4.64 7.48
C GLU A 110 -7.09 4.39 5.97
N ALA A 111 -8.15 4.75 5.24
CA ALA A 111 -8.22 4.71 3.80
C ALA A 111 -8.61 6.07 3.20
N PRO A 112 -8.33 6.32 1.90
CA PRO A 112 -8.77 7.53 1.21
C PRO A 112 -10.29 7.68 1.21
N ALA A 113 -11.02 6.58 0.99
CA ALA A 113 -12.47 6.48 1.06
C ALA A 113 -12.85 5.51 2.18
N GLU A 114 -13.37 6.04 3.27
CA GLU A 114 -13.72 5.26 4.45
C GLU A 114 -14.97 5.81 5.15
N MET A 115 -15.69 4.95 5.88
CA MET A 115 -16.86 5.33 6.67
C MET A 115 -17.01 4.47 7.92
N ASN A 116 -17.48 5.10 8.99
CA ASN A 116 -17.99 4.43 10.18
C ASN A 116 -19.52 4.32 10.08
N PHE A 117 -20.14 3.38 10.81
CA PHE A 117 -21.58 3.23 10.77
C PHE A 117 -22.16 2.75 12.10
N PHE A 118 -23.28 3.38 12.50
CA PHE A 118 -23.98 3.12 13.75
C PHE A 118 -25.31 2.40 13.50
N PHE A 119 -25.60 1.41 14.33
CA PHE A 119 -26.84 0.64 14.33
C PHE A 119 -27.68 1.01 15.56
N PRO A 120 -28.63 1.95 15.45
CA PRO A 120 -29.42 2.42 16.61
C PRO A 120 -30.15 1.30 17.36
N GLN A 121 -30.76 0.35 16.62
CA GLN A 121 -31.50 -0.76 17.25
C GLN A 121 -30.62 -1.67 18.11
N PHE A 122 -29.33 -1.69 17.89
CA PHE A 122 -28.37 -2.55 18.58
C PHE A 122 -27.42 -1.77 19.48
N SER A 123 -27.58 -0.45 19.59
CA SER A 123 -26.63 0.44 20.28
C SER A 123 -25.16 0.12 19.92
N SER A 124 -24.90 -0.19 18.66
CA SER A 124 -23.63 -0.73 18.19
C SER A 124 -23.00 0.18 17.14
N LEU A 125 -21.74 0.54 17.35
CA LEU A 125 -20.94 1.40 16.45
C LEU A 125 -19.82 0.58 15.82
N CYS A 126 -19.82 0.52 14.49
CA CYS A 126 -18.68 0.02 13.72
C CYS A 126 -17.75 1.19 13.37
N MET A 127 -16.51 1.10 13.78
CA MET A 127 -15.49 2.12 13.53
C MET A 127 -14.55 1.73 12.37
N ALA A 128 -15.01 0.86 11.48
CA ALA A 128 -14.19 0.35 10.35
C ALA A 128 -12.79 -0.07 10.86
N GLU A 129 -11.72 0.59 10.41
CA GLU A 129 -10.38 0.41 10.97
C GLU A 129 -9.87 1.63 11.76
N ASN A 130 -10.71 2.68 11.88
CA ASN A 130 -10.34 3.95 12.49
C ASN A 130 -10.06 3.88 14.01
N CYS A 131 -10.50 2.82 14.70
CA CYS A 131 -10.34 2.67 16.15
C CYS A 131 -9.94 1.23 16.51
N SER A 132 -8.81 0.79 15.99
CA SER A 132 -8.24 -0.54 16.26
C SER A 132 -7.49 -0.59 17.59
N HIS A 133 -7.28 -1.80 18.16
CA HIS A 133 -6.57 -1.97 19.44
C HIS A 133 -5.05 -1.91 19.27
N ASN A 134 -4.55 -0.91 18.57
CA ASN A 134 -3.13 -0.62 18.38
C ASN A 134 -2.93 0.84 17.99
N LEU A 135 -1.70 1.31 18.03
CA LEU A 135 -1.29 2.49 17.29
C LEU A 135 -1.14 2.10 15.82
N HIS A 136 -2.15 2.41 15.02
CA HIS A 136 -2.11 2.12 13.59
C HIS A 136 -1.05 2.95 12.87
N ASN A 137 -0.42 2.42 11.84
CA ASN A 137 0.54 3.19 11.05
C ASN A 137 -0.14 4.29 10.22
N LEU A 138 0.51 5.45 10.13
CA LEU A 138 0.09 6.56 9.28
C LEU A 138 0.68 6.50 7.88
N LEU A 139 1.68 5.64 7.68
CA LEU A 139 2.26 5.29 6.39
C LEU A 139 2.55 3.80 6.40
N THR A 140 1.90 3.06 5.53
CA THR A 140 2.18 1.63 5.43
C THR A 140 3.52 1.37 4.74
N LEU A 141 4.33 0.44 5.29
CA LEU A 141 5.68 0.16 4.78
C LEU A 141 5.68 -0.43 3.37
N ARG A 142 4.60 -1.10 2.96
CA ARG A 142 4.46 -1.58 1.58
C ARG A 142 4.40 -0.44 0.56
N GLY A 143 3.91 0.70 0.95
CA GLY A 143 3.68 1.88 0.14
C GLY A 143 2.21 2.25 0.12
N ALA A 144 1.92 3.52 0.27
CA ALA A 144 0.63 4.18 0.12
C ALA A 144 0.83 5.69 0.28
N GLN A 145 -0.21 6.47 0.04
CA GLN A 145 -0.23 7.87 0.46
C GLN A 145 -0.23 7.98 1.98
N VAL A 146 0.44 9.02 2.49
CA VAL A 146 0.51 9.26 3.94
C VAL A 146 -0.87 9.66 4.47
N ARG A 147 -1.38 8.93 5.44
CA ARG A 147 -2.66 9.18 6.14
C ARG A 147 -2.60 10.47 6.95
N ASP A 148 -3.76 11.09 7.18
CA ASP A 148 -3.86 12.34 7.92
C ASP A 148 -4.18 12.10 9.41
N ALA A 149 -3.18 12.17 10.27
CA ALA A 149 -3.35 12.00 11.72
C ALA A 149 -4.29 13.06 12.34
N ARG A 150 -4.32 14.28 11.78
CA ARG A 150 -5.21 15.34 12.25
C ARG A 150 -6.66 15.05 11.88
N ALA A 151 -6.91 14.64 10.63
CA ALA A 151 -8.22 14.22 10.18
C ALA A 151 -8.70 12.99 10.97
N TRP A 152 -7.82 12.03 11.18
CA TRP A 152 -8.12 10.82 11.95
C TRP A 152 -8.59 11.16 13.37
N ALA A 153 -7.85 12.00 14.09
CA ALA A 153 -8.25 12.47 15.41
C ALA A 153 -9.58 13.26 15.38
N HIS A 154 -9.82 14.06 14.34
CA HIS A 154 -11.05 14.81 14.15
C HIS A 154 -12.25 13.88 13.97
N TYR A 155 -12.17 12.88 13.11
CA TYR A 155 -13.28 11.96 12.87
C TYR A 155 -13.55 11.03 14.06
N LEU A 156 -12.53 10.68 14.86
CA LEU A 156 -12.75 10.01 16.14
C LEU A 156 -13.50 10.90 17.12
N ASP A 157 -13.19 12.19 17.20
CA ASP A 157 -13.91 13.16 18.04
C ASP A 157 -15.35 13.36 17.58
N GLU A 158 -15.57 13.48 16.27
CA GLU A 158 -16.91 13.55 15.68
C GLU A 158 -17.74 12.30 15.97
N ALA A 159 -17.16 11.09 15.81
CA ALA A 159 -17.82 9.83 16.15
C ALA A 159 -18.21 9.74 17.64
N ILE A 160 -17.35 10.26 18.52
CA ILE A 160 -17.65 10.36 19.96
C ILE A 160 -18.88 11.25 20.18
N GLY A 161 -18.92 12.41 19.52
CA GLY A 161 -20.04 13.34 19.64
C GLY A 161 -21.35 12.81 19.06
N LEU A 162 -21.28 12.11 17.93
CA LEU A 162 -22.45 11.61 17.21
C LEU A 162 -23.04 10.34 17.84
N PHE A 163 -22.20 9.39 18.28
CA PHE A 163 -22.65 8.02 18.51
C PHE A 163 -22.32 7.46 19.89
N ALA A 164 -21.26 7.93 20.59
CA ALA A 164 -20.79 7.27 21.81
C ALA A 164 -21.82 7.34 22.94
N GLY A 165 -22.66 8.39 22.98
CA GLY A 165 -23.75 8.53 23.95
C GLY A 165 -24.84 7.49 23.81
N GLU A 166 -25.06 6.94 22.65
CA GLU A 166 -26.07 5.95 22.30
C GLU A 166 -25.50 4.53 22.09
N SER A 167 -24.17 4.37 22.16
CA SER A 167 -23.50 3.10 21.96
C SER A 167 -23.23 2.36 23.25
N ASP A 168 -23.48 1.05 23.26
CA ASP A 168 -23.07 0.11 24.29
C ASP A 168 -21.97 -0.85 23.78
N LEU A 169 -21.71 -0.85 22.47
CA LEU A 169 -20.74 -1.66 21.79
C LEU A 169 -20.02 -0.84 20.73
N VAL A 170 -18.69 -0.93 20.69
CA VAL A 170 -17.84 -0.52 19.56
C VAL A 170 -17.11 -1.75 19.02
N PHE A 171 -17.08 -1.91 17.69
CA PHE A 171 -16.31 -2.95 17.02
C PHE A 171 -15.65 -2.40 15.77
N THR A 172 -14.61 -3.11 15.32
CA THR A 172 -13.79 -2.76 14.17
C THR A 172 -13.54 -4.00 13.30
N SER A 173 -12.99 -3.82 12.11
CA SER A 173 -12.66 -4.92 11.21
C SER A 173 -11.53 -5.84 11.72
N HIS A 174 -10.65 -5.31 12.57
CA HIS A 174 -9.60 -6.05 13.26
C HIS A 174 -9.78 -6.01 14.78
N HIS A 175 -9.29 -7.06 15.46
CA HIS A 175 -9.41 -7.24 16.91
C HIS A 175 -10.84 -7.54 17.36
N TRP A 176 -11.08 -7.44 18.67
CA TRP A 176 -12.35 -7.79 19.31
C TRP A 176 -13.13 -6.55 19.74
N PRO A 177 -14.44 -6.69 19.94
CA PRO A 177 -15.30 -5.58 20.35
C PRO A 177 -15.02 -5.06 21.77
N VAL A 178 -15.41 -3.80 22.02
CA VAL A 178 -15.42 -3.17 23.35
C VAL A 178 -16.85 -2.95 23.80
N TRP A 179 -17.23 -3.58 24.92
CA TRP A 179 -18.56 -3.45 25.52
C TRP A 179 -18.57 -2.50 26.72
N GLY A 180 -19.67 -1.80 26.85
CA GLY A 180 -19.98 -0.89 27.95
C GLY A 180 -19.57 0.54 27.63
N ARG A 181 -20.57 1.44 27.78
CA ARG A 181 -20.51 2.85 27.38
C ARG A 181 -19.31 3.61 27.95
N GLU A 182 -19.05 3.47 29.23
CA GLU A 182 -17.90 4.14 29.85
C GLU A 182 -16.55 3.66 29.28
N ARG A 183 -16.43 2.35 29.06
CA ARG A 183 -15.22 1.74 28.55
C ARG A 183 -14.97 2.13 27.09
N LEU A 184 -16.02 2.04 26.24
CA LEU A 184 -15.86 2.42 24.83
C LEU A 184 -15.55 3.90 24.68
N LEU A 185 -16.16 4.77 25.48
CA LEU A 185 -15.89 6.20 25.46
C LEU A 185 -14.47 6.51 25.90
N ALA A 186 -13.96 5.86 26.95
CA ALA A 186 -12.59 6.00 27.40
C ALA A 186 -11.61 5.52 26.31
N TYR A 187 -11.90 4.38 25.69
CA TYR A 187 -11.10 3.80 24.59
C TYR A 187 -11.03 4.75 23.39
N MET A 188 -12.17 5.20 22.87
CA MET A 188 -12.22 6.11 21.73
C MET A 188 -11.49 7.43 22.00
N LYS A 189 -11.65 8.00 23.21
CA LYS A 189 -10.93 9.22 23.61
C LYS A 189 -9.42 9.03 23.63
N LYS A 190 -8.93 7.91 24.15
CA LYS A 190 -7.49 7.63 24.21
C LYS A 190 -6.90 7.41 22.82
N GLN A 191 -7.63 6.76 21.91
CA GLN A 191 -7.23 6.62 20.52
C GLN A 191 -7.19 7.98 19.79
N ARG A 192 -8.23 8.80 19.94
CA ARG A 192 -8.27 10.18 19.43
C ARG A 192 -7.08 11.00 19.91
N ASP A 193 -6.84 11.01 21.21
CA ASP A 193 -5.82 11.84 21.85
C ASP A 193 -4.41 11.38 21.48
N MET A 194 -4.20 10.08 21.23
CA MET A 194 -2.95 9.53 20.75
C MET A 194 -2.59 10.10 19.37
N TYR A 195 -3.50 10.01 18.36
CA TYR A 195 -3.24 10.57 17.04
C TYR A 195 -3.09 12.08 17.08
N ARG A 196 -3.89 12.77 17.87
CA ARG A 196 -3.80 14.22 18.04
C ARG A 196 -2.49 14.63 18.66
N TYR A 197 -2.04 13.95 19.70
CA TYR A 197 -0.76 14.21 20.34
C TYR A 197 0.41 14.01 19.38
N LEU A 198 0.43 12.89 18.68
CA LEU A 198 1.50 12.60 17.70
C LEU A 198 1.55 13.67 16.61
N HIS A 199 0.40 14.05 16.06
CA HIS A 199 0.34 15.12 15.08
C HIS A 199 0.86 16.44 15.62
N ASP A 200 0.25 16.93 16.70
CA ASP A 200 0.51 18.29 17.22
C ASP A 200 1.95 18.43 17.73
N GLN A 201 2.49 17.41 18.40
CA GLN A 201 3.86 17.45 18.90
C GLN A 201 4.89 17.29 17.78
N THR A 202 4.61 16.49 16.77
CA THR A 202 5.49 16.41 15.58
C THR A 202 5.56 17.75 14.88
N VAL A 203 4.42 18.39 14.59
CA VAL A 203 4.36 19.70 13.94
C VAL A 203 5.02 20.77 14.81
N ARG A 204 4.81 20.74 16.12
CA ARG A 204 5.47 21.68 17.05
C ARG A 204 7.00 21.59 17.01
N LEU A 205 7.55 20.37 16.96
CA LEU A 205 8.99 20.15 16.90
C LEU A 205 9.55 20.45 15.50
N MET A 206 8.81 20.13 14.45
CA MET A 206 9.10 20.51 13.07
C MET A 206 9.23 22.04 12.92
N ASN A 207 8.33 22.80 13.52
CA ASN A 207 8.38 24.26 13.54
C ASN A 207 9.54 24.84 14.39
N LYS A 208 10.24 23.99 15.15
CA LYS A 208 11.49 24.32 15.84
C LYS A 208 12.74 23.94 15.04
N GLY A 209 12.57 23.42 13.83
CA GLY A 209 13.64 23.06 12.92
C GLY A 209 14.17 21.63 13.06
N LEU A 210 13.52 20.75 13.84
CA LEU A 210 13.94 19.35 13.93
C LEU A 210 13.49 18.59 12.69
N THR A 211 14.35 17.67 12.24
CA THR A 211 14.05 16.73 11.16
C THR A 211 13.16 15.59 11.65
N GLY A 212 12.54 14.85 10.72
CA GLY A 212 11.68 13.72 11.06
C GLY A 212 12.40 12.63 11.88
N ILE A 213 13.71 12.42 11.64
CA ILE A 213 14.53 11.46 12.40
C ILE A 213 14.76 11.96 13.83
N GLU A 214 15.14 13.21 14.00
CA GLU A 214 15.38 13.81 15.32
C GLU A 214 14.11 13.85 16.17
N ILE A 215 12.97 14.20 15.58
CA ILE A 215 11.68 14.18 16.26
C ILE A 215 11.32 12.76 16.69
N ALA A 216 11.53 11.76 15.81
CA ALA A 216 11.23 10.36 16.09
C ALA A 216 12.05 9.76 17.24
N GLU A 217 13.27 10.25 17.48
CA GLU A 217 14.13 9.86 18.61
C GLU A 217 13.76 10.63 19.91
N THR A 218 13.13 11.78 19.77
CA THR A 218 12.84 12.67 20.92
C THR A 218 11.43 12.47 21.47
N LEU A 219 10.45 12.25 20.59
CA LEU A 219 9.04 12.21 20.97
C LEU A 219 8.67 10.88 21.63
N GLN A 220 8.01 10.97 22.78
CA GLN A 220 7.41 9.85 23.48
C GLN A 220 5.95 10.15 23.80
N LEU A 221 5.11 9.13 23.85
CA LEU A 221 3.75 9.29 24.35
C LEU A 221 3.79 9.59 25.86
N PRO A 222 2.93 10.51 26.35
CA PRO A 222 2.77 10.70 27.79
C PRO A 222 2.22 9.43 28.44
N GLU A 223 2.51 9.25 29.73
CA GLU A 223 2.17 8.03 30.47
C GLU A 223 0.67 7.72 30.41
N GLU A 224 -0.19 8.73 30.42
CA GLU A 224 -1.63 8.61 30.32
C GLU A 224 -2.13 7.98 29.02
N LEU A 225 -1.33 8.02 27.95
CA LEU A 225 -1.60 7.37 26.66
C LEU A 225 -0.79 6.09 26.52
N ALA A 226 0.47 6.09 26.93
CA ALA A 226 1.40 4.98 26.76
C ALA A 226 1.05 3.75 27.61
N ARG A 227 0.41 3.92 28.78
CA ARG A 227 -0.04 2.81 29.63
C ARG A 227 -1.20 2.00 29.07
N GLU A 228 -1.93 2.57 28.11
CA GLU A 228 -3.05 1.86 27.48
C GLU A 228 -2.50 0.85 26.47
N TRP A 229 -2.76 -0.44 26.71
CA TRP A 229 -2.24 -1.50 25.86
C TRP A 229 -2.71 -1.40 24.39
N TYR A 230 -3.90 -0.84 24.15
CA TYR A 230 -4.45 -0.61 22.81
C TYR A 230 -3.86 0.65 22.12
N ASN A 231 -2.97 1.39 22.77
CA ASN A 231 -2.16 2.46 22.17
C ASN A 231 -0.73 2.00 21.86
N ARG A 232 -0.40 0.71 22.08
CA ARG A 232 0.93 0.17 21.82
C ARG A 232 1.25 0.09 20.33
N GLY A 233 2.53 0.15 20.04
CA GLY A 233 3.06 0.22 18.69
C GLY A 233 3.15 -1.11 17.94
N TYR A 234 2.08 -1.92 17.93
CA TYR A 234 2.11 -3.24 17.31
C TYR A 234 2.12 -3.20 15.78
N TYR A 235 1.45 -2.22 15.16
CA TYR A 235 1.33 -2.06 13.72
C TYR A 235 1.95 -0.77 13.18
N GLY A 236 1.72 0.36 13.83
CA GLY A 236 2.53 1.56 13.76
C GLY A 236 3.51 1.62 14.94
N SER A 237 4.18 2.73 15.11
CA SER A 237 4.93 3.09 16.32
C SER A 237 5.08 4.61 16.40
N VAL A 238 5.46 5.13 17.55
CA VAL A 238 5.72 6.59 17.69
C VAL A 238 6.76 7.04 16.67
N SER A 239 7.91 6.37 16.61
CA SER A 239 8.98 6.67 15.67
C SER A 239 8.55 6.59 14.21
N HIS A 240 7.75 5.59 13.86
CA HIS A 240 7.22 5.40 12.52
C HIS A 240 6.25 6.53 12.12
N ASN A 241 5.26 6.78 12.99
CA ASN A 241 4.20 7.74 12.71
C ASN A 241 4.68 9.19 12.71
N VAL A 242 5.68 9.53 13.54
CA VAL A 242 6.37 10.82 13.49
C VAL A 242 6.99 11.07 12.12
N LYS A 243 7.72 10.10 11.58
CA LYS A 243 8.30 10.19 10.23
C LYS A 243 7.23 10.32 9.15
N ALA A 244 6.12 9.62 9.30
CA ALA A 244 4.98 9.71 8.39
C ALA A 244 4.33 11.11 8.41
N ILE A 245 4.10 11.68 9.60
CA ILE A 245 3.57 13.04 9.75
C ILE A 245 4.54 14.06 9.16
N TYR A 246 5.85 13.92 9.43
CA TYR A 246 6.87 14.78 8.84
C TYR A 246 6.82 14.75 7.32
N GLN A 247 6.81 13.54 6.73
CA GLN A 247 6.74 13.35 5.28
C GLN A 247 5.49 13.98 4.66
N ARG A 248 4.34 13.91 5.34
CA ARG A 248 3.09 14.50 4.84
C ARG A 248 3.19 16.00 4.63
N TYR A 249 3.94 16.71 5.49
CA TYR A 249 4.10 18.16 5.43
C TYR A 249 5.34 18.60 4.65
N MET A 250 6.47 17.89 4.80
CA MET A 250 7.79 18.32 4.31
C MET A 250 8.29 17.50 3.13
N GLY A 251 7.66 16.34 2.83
CA GLY A 251 8.15 15.41 1.80
C GLY A 251 9.42 14.69 2.25
N TRP A 252 10.21 14.26 1.25
CA TRP A 252 11.42 13.45 1.46
C TRP A 252 12.65 14.27 1.92
N PHE A 253 12.68 15.57 1.64
CA PHE A 253 13.85 16.43 1.86
C PHE A 253 13.84 17.06 3.26
N ASP A 254 14.94 16.89 3.98
CA ASP A 254 15.13 17.39 5.34
C ASP A 254 15.67 18.83 5.44
N ALA A 255 15.74 19.53 4.32
CA ALA A 255 16.28 20.89 4.14
C ALA A 255 17.81 21.03 4.27
N ASN A 256 18.56 19.96 4.58
CA ASN A 256 20.02 20.02 4.57
C ASN A 256 20.56 19.96 3.13
N PRO A 257 21.24 20.99 2.62
CA PRO A 257 21.75 21.00 1.25
C PRO A 257 22.66 19.80 0.91
N ALA A 258 23.34 19.21 1.89
CA ALA A 258 24.18 18.03 1.67
C ALA A 258 23.36 16.77 1.29
N HIS A 259 22.06 16.73 1.63
CA HIS A 259 21.17 15.63 1.33
C HIS A 259 20.30 15.86 0.10
N LEU A 260 20.43 17.03 -0.59
CA LEU A 260 19.60 17.38 -1.73
C LEU A 260 19.89 16.52 -2.96
N HIS A 261 21.15 16.17 -3.20
CA HIS A 261 21.60 15.40 -4.34
C HIS A 261 22.65 14.36 -3.94
N PRO A 262 22.26 13.32 -3.19
CA PRO A 262 23.18 12.29 -2.73
C PRO A 262 23.63 11.41 -3.91
N LEU A 263 24.76 10.72 -3.76
CA LEU A 263 25.18 9.67 -4.68
C LEU A 263 24.20 8.49 -4.62
N THR A 264 24.18 7.68 -5.68
CA THR A 264 23.44 6.42 -5.68
C THR A 264 23.96 5.48 -4.57
N PRO A 265 23.14 4.54 -4.04
CA PRO A 265 23.59 3.63 -2.98
C PRO A 265 24.90 2.90 -3.31
N VAL A 266 25.05 2.42 -4.54
CA VAL A 266 26.27 1.71 -5.00
C VAL A 266 27.48 2.63 -5.02
N GLU A 267 27.34 3.84 -5.57
CA GLU A 267 28.45 4.80 -5.63
C GLU A 267 28.83 5.33 -4.25
N ALA A 268 27.82 5.64 -3.42
CA ALA A 268 28.02 6.05 -2.04
C ALA A 268 28.72 4.93 -1.25
N GLY A 269 28.24 3.69 -1.39
CA GLY A 269 28.81 2.52 -0.73
C GLY A 269 30.30 2.35 -1.01
N LYS A 270 30.70 2.40 -2.28
CA LYS A 270 32.12 2.30 -2.68
C LYS A 270 32.98 3.38 -2.01
N LYS A 271 32.49 4.63 -1.99
CA LYS A 271 33.23 5.74 -1.37
C LYS A 271 33.29 5.65 0.16
N TYR A 272 32.19 5.24 0.80
CA TYR A 272 32.18 5.04 2.26
C TYR A 272 33.13 3.91 2.68
N VAL A 273 33.13 2.77 1.96
CA VAL A 273 34.04 1.67 2.22
C VAL A 273 35.50 2.10 2.07
N GLU A 274 35.86 2.81 1.00
CA GLU A 274 37.20 3.35 0.81
C GLU A 274 37.59 4.30 1.96
N PHE A 275 36.70 5.23 2.30
CA PHE A 275 36.94 6.21 3.35
C PHE A 275 37.06 5.60 4.75
N MET A 276 36.38 4.49 5.00
CA MET A 276 36.43 3.72 6.25
C MET A 276 37.65 2.78 6.35
N GLY A 277 38.56 2.81 5.39
CA GLY A 277 39.80 2.02 5.39
C GLY A 277 39.69 0.67 4.69
N GLY A 278 38.69 0.48 3.87
CA GLY A 278 38.42 -0.75 3.11
C GLY A 278 37.50 -1.74 3.83
N ALA A 279 37.15 -2.81 3.12
CA ALA A 279 36.20 -3.81 3.58
C ALA A 279 36.59 -4.46 4.91
N ASP A 280 37.87 -4.85 5.06
CA ASP A 280 38.37 -5.53 6.27
C ASP A 280 38.28 -4.64 7.50
N ALA A 281 38.66 -3.35 7.36
CA ALA A 281 38.60 -2.39 8.46
C ALA A 281 37.16 -2.10 8.86
N LEU A 282 36.26 -1.92 7.88
CA LEU A 282 34.83 -1.73 8.11
C LEU A 282 34.23 -2.92 8.85
N LEU A 283 34.49 -4.15 8.41
CA LEU A 283 33.97 -5.36 9.04
C LEU A 283 34.51 -5.56 10.46
N ALA A 284 35.79 -5.27 10.71
CA ALA A 284 36.39 -5.35 12.05
C ALA A 284 35.68 -4.40 13.03
N ASN A 285 35.52 -3.11 12.62
CA ASN A 285 34.85 -2.10 13.43
C ASN A 285 33.34 -2.42 13.63
N ALA A 286 32.68 -2.92 12.61
CA ALA A 286 31.28 -3.30 12.68
C ALA A 286 31.04 -4.52 13.60
N ARG A 287 31.94 -5.51 13.62
CA ARG A 287 31.89 -6.63 14.57
C ARG A 287 32.09 -6.17 16.02
N GLU A 288 32.97 -5.19 16.26
CA GLU A 288 33.14 -4.58 17.58
C GLU A 288 31.84 -3.89 18.03
N ALA A 289 31.22 -3.08 17.14
CA ALA A 289 29.93 -2.45 17.40
C ALA A 289 28.80 -3.45 17.64
N TYR A 290 28.75 -4.53 16.85
CA TYR A 290 27.82 -5.64 17.03
C TYR A 290 27.95 -6.28 18.43
N GLY A 291 29.18 -6.55 18.86
CA GLY A 291 29.47 -7.08 20.20
C GLY A 291 29.01 -6.17 21.34
N LYS A 292 28.90 -4.87 21.10
CA LYS A 292 28.37 -3.85 22.03
C LYS A 292 26.83 -3.74 21.97
N GLY A 293 26.17 -4.42 21.04
CA GLY A 293 24.72 -4.33 20.83
C GLY A 293 24.26 -3.12 19.99
N ASP A 294 25.17 -2.44 19.30
CA ASP A 294 24.85 -1.26 18.48
C ASP A 294 24.38 -1.67 17.08
N TYR A 295 23.33 -2.48 17.04
CA TYR A 295 22.83 -3.12 15.81
C TYR A 295 22.33 -2.13 14.76
N ARG A 296 21.75 -0.97 15.19
CA ARG A 296 21.31 0.07 14.25
C ARG A 296 22.49 0.65 13.48
N TRP A 297 23.59 0.90 14.16
CA TRP A 297 24.81 1.41 13.54
C TRP A 297 25.45 0.37 12.62
N VAL A 298 25.54 -0.89 13.08
CA VAL A 298 26.04 -2.01 12.25
C VAL A 298 25.23 -2.12 10.96
N ALA A 299 23.89 -2.09 11.03
CA ALA A 299 23.05 -2.15 9.86
C ALA A 299 23.32 -1.00 8.87
N GLN A 300 23.55 0.23 9.37
CA GLN A 300 23.83 1.39 8.53
C GLN A 300 25.20 1.31 7.83
N VAL A 301 26.25 0.92 8.56
CA VAL A 301 27.61 0.92 7.98
C VAL A 301 27.88 -0.27 7.09
N VAL A 302 27.36 -1.47 7.45
CA VAL A 302 27.57 -2.67 6.67
C VAL A 302 26.74 -2.65 5.37
N ASP A 303 25.60 -1.94 5.35
CA ASP A 303 24.82 -1.69 4.13
C ASP A 303 25.68 -1.08 3.00
N HIS A 304 26.56 -0.13 3.35
CA HIS A 304 27.47 0.44 2.37
C HIS A 304 28.42 -0.60 1.75
N LEU A 305 28.89 -1.57 2.53
CA LEU A 305 29.74 -2.63 2.00
C LEU A 305 28.95 -3.64 1.16
N VAL A 306 27.73 -3.99 1.58
CA VAL A 306 26.86 -4.89 0.80
C VAL A 306 26.51 -4.26 -0.56
N PHE A 307 26.25 -2.94 -0.63
CA PHE A 307 26.01 -2.23 -1.89
C PHE A 307 27.27 -2.00 -2.71
N ALA A 308 28.45 -1.87 -2.08
CA ALA A 308 29.72 -1.74 -2.78
C ALA A 308 30.21 -3.06 -3.38
N ASP A 309 29.99 -4.17 -2.66
CA ASP A 309 30.42 -5.53 -3.02
C ASP A 309 29.34 -6.55 -2.58
N PRO A 310 28.31 -6.75 -3.41
CA PRO A 310 27.17 -7.62 -3.07
C PRO A 310 27.53 -9.10 -2.93
N ASP A 311 28.69 -9.52 -3.45
CA ASP A 311 29.19 -10.89 -3.32
C ASP A 311 29.97 -11.13 -2.01
N ASN A 312 30.17 -10.10 -1.17
CA ASN A 312 30.85 -10.19 0.10
C ASN A 312 30.00 -10.94 1.13
N LYS A 313 30.23 -12.22 1.26
CA LYS A 313 29.47 -13.11 2.14
C LYS A 313 29.57 -12.73 3.62
N GLU A 314 30.72 -12.18 4.06
CA GLU A 314 30.90 -11.77 5.45
C GLU A 314 30.10 -10.50 5.77
N ALA A 315 30.05 -9.55 4.85
CA ALA A 315 29.23 -8.36 4.98
C ALA A 315 27.74 -8.73 5.02
N ARG A 316 27.27 -9.56 4.08
CA ARG A 316 25.89 -10.03 4.06
C ARG A 316 25.50 -10.76 5.33
N ALA A 317 26.37 -11.65 5.84
CA ALA A 317 26.11 -12.38 7.08
C ALA A 317 26.02 -11.44 8.29
N LEU A 318 26.97 -10.51 8.44
CA LEU A 318 26.97 -9.57 9.57
C LEU A 318 25.77 -8.61 9.53
N GLN A 319 25.39 -8.13 8.34
CA GLN A 319 24.19 -7.31 8.19
C GLN A 319 22.92 -8.10 8.51
N ALA A 320 22.82 -9.34 8.04
CA ALA A 320 21.70 -10.22 8.38
C ALA A 320 21.59 -10.44 9.88
N ASP A 321 22.71 -10.69 10.57
CA ASP A 321 22.73 -10.85 12.03
C ASP A 321 22.27 -9.59 12.76
N ALA A 322 22.68 -8.41 12.30
CA ALA A 322 22.24 -7.13 12.86
C ALA A 322 20.73 -6.90 12.64
N LEU A 323 20.24 -7.17 11.44
CA LEU A 323 18.81 -7.05 11.12
C LEU A 323 17.97 -8.04 11.94
N GLU A 324 18.43 -9.27 12.16
CA GLU A 324 17.76 -10.21 13.06
C GLU A 324 17.62 -9.67 14.48
N GLN A 325 18.69 -9.11 15.05
CA GLN A 325 18.63 -8.52 16.39
C GLN A 325 17.63 -7.35 16.44
N LEU A 326 17.62 -6.49 15.44
CA LEU A 326 16.63 -5.40 15.33
C LEU A 326 15.21 -5.96 15.20
N GLY A 327 15.01 -7.02 14.43
CA GLY A 327 13.74 -7.70 14.31
C GLY A 327 13.25 -8.30 15.62
N TYR A 328 14.10 -8.98 16.38
CA TYR A 328 13.75 -9.57 17.67
C TYR A 328 13.44 -8.54 18.75
N GLN A 329 13.99 -7.33 18.65
CA GLN A 329 13.74 -6.23 19.58
C GLN A 329 12.53 -5.35 19.18
N ALA A 330 12.00 -5.52 17.96
CA ALA A 330 10.88 -4.73 17.48
C ALA A 330 9.55 -5.22 18.09
N GLU A 331 8.85 -4.34 18.83
CA GLU A 331 7.46 -4.55 19.24
C GLU A 331 6.51 -4.50 18.04
N ASN A 332 6.83 -3.64 17.07
CA ASN A 332 6.07 -3.49 15.84
C ASN A 332 6.26 -4.70 14.93
N ALA A 333 5.18 -5.43 14.66
CA ALA A 333 5.24 -6.66 13.87
C ALA A 333 5.70 -6.41 12.43
N THR A 334 5.29 -5.30 11.82
CA THR A 334 5.68 -4.98 10.43
C THR A 334 7.17 -4.63 10.34
N TRP A 335 7.71 -3.90 11.31
CA TRP A 335 9.16 -3.65 11.39
C TRP A 335 9.95 -4.95 11.60
N ARG A 336 9.48 -5.78 12.54
CA ARG A 336 10.05 -7.09 12.78
C ARG A 336 10.12 -7.91 11.49
N ASN A 337 9.01 -7.99 10.76
CA ASN A 337 8.93 -8.75 9.53
C ASN A 337 9.86 -8.20 8.44
N PHE A 338 9.95 -6.86 8.30
CA PHE A 338 10.91 -6.23 7.39
C PHE A 338 12.36 -6.62 7.71
N TYR A 339 12.75 -6.48 8.96
CA TYR A 339 14.10 -6.83 9.39
C TYR A 339 14.42 -8.31 9.15
N LEU A 340 13.53 -9.21 9.54
CA LEU A 340 13.76 -10.65 9.41
C LEU A 340 13.73 -11.12 7.95
N THR A 341 12.86 -10.56 7.11
CA THR A 341 12.84 -10.87 5.67
C THR A 341 14.11 -10.36 4.99
N GLY A 342 14.56 -9.15 5.32
CA GLY A 342 15.83 -8.63 4.85
C GLY A 342 17.03 -9.50 5.27
N ALA A 343 17.04 -9.98 6.51
CA ALA A 343 18.08 -10.90 6.98
C ALA A 343 18.07 -12.23 6.22
N MET A 344 16.88 -12.76 5.91
CA MET A 344 16.73 -13.98 5.11
C MET A 344 17.29 -13.76 3.69
N GLU A 345 16.88 -12.69 3.01
CA GLU A 345 17.35 -12.43 1.63
C GLU A 345 18.86 -12.10 1.55
N LEU A 346 19.44 -11.50 2.58
CA LEU A 346 20.91 -11.35 2.66
C LEU A 346 21.64 -12.68 2.71
N ARG A 347 21.07 -13.70 3.37
CA ARG A 347 21.70 -15.03 3.47
C ARG A 347 21.42 -15.90 2.27
N ASP A 348 20.18 -15.96 1.85
CA ASP A 348 19.68 -16.97 0.90
C ASP A 348 19.46 -16.41 -0.52
N GLY A 349 19.52 -15.08 -0.68
CA GLY A 349 19.09 -14.39 -1.90
C GLY A 349 17.57 -14.22 -1.94
N VAL A 350 17.07 -13.63 -3.02
CA VAL A 350 15.63 -13.52 -3.26
C VAL A 350 15.05 -14.91 -3.51
N VAL A 351 14.07 -15.29 -2.70
CA VAL A 351 13.38 -16.57 -2.82
C VAL A 351 12.07 -16.36 -3.57
N GLU A 352 12.04 -16.80 -4.81
CA GLU A 352 10.82 -16.75 -5.62
C GLU A 352 9.80 -17.76 -5.08
N SER A 353 8.60 -17.28 -4.77
CA SER A 353 7.50 -18.12 -4.29
C SER A 353 6.24 -17.83 -5.09
N ALA A 354 5.67 -18.85 -5.69
CA ALA A 354 4.39 -18.76 -6.41
C ALA A 354 3.23 -18.23 -5.52
N ALA A 355 3.37 -18.37 -4.19
CA ALA A 355 2.38 -17.88 -3.23
C ALA A 355 2.44 -16.36 -2.99
N ALA A 356 3.54 -15.70 -3.38
CA ALA A 356 3.74 -14.26 -3.17
C ALA A 356 3.60 -13.42 -4.44
N GLY A 357 3.56 -14.04 -5.63
CA GLY A 357 3.30 -13.35 -6.90
C GLY A 357 1.84 -12.96 -6.99
N VAL A 358 1.54 -11.67 -6.92
CA VAL A 358 0.16 -11.17 -7.01
C VAL A 358 -0.18 -10.94 -8.48
N LYS A 359 -0.91 -11.88 -9.09
CA LYS A 359 -1.70 -11.52 -10.28
C LYS A 359 -2.81 -10.59 -9.83
N MET A 360 -3.05 -9.53 -10.60
CA MET A 360 -4.19 -8.65 -10.34
C MET A 360 -5.48 -9.50 -10.38
N PRO A 361 -6.34 -9.43 -9.35
CA PRO A 361 -7.56 -10.24 -9.33
C PRO A 361 -8.44 -9.93 -10.54
N PRO A 362 -8.99 -10.93 -11.24
CA PRO A 362 -9.81 -10.71 -12.44
C PRO A 362 -10.99 -9.75 -12.22
N ASP A 363 -11.59 -9.76 -11.04
CA ASP A 363 -12.69 -8.85 -10.72
C ASP A 363 -12.23 -7.40 -10.61
N LEU A 364 -11.01 -7.14 -10.08
CA LEU A 364 -10.45 -5.81 -10.10
C LEU A 364 -10.21 -5.34 -11.55
N VAL A 365 -9.63 -6.19 -12.39
CA VAL A 365 -9.41 -5.87 -13.81
C VAL A 365 -10.70 -5.50 -14.51
N ARG A 366 -11.76 -6.28 -14.33
CA ARG A 366 -13.09 -6.03 -14.95
C ARG A 366 -13.73 -4.73 -14.46
N SER A 367 -13.37 -4.29 -13.26
CA SER A 367 -13.86 -3.05 -12.65
C SER A 367 -13.05 -1.81 -13.06
N LEU A 368 -11.92 -1.99 -13.76
CA LEU A 368 -11.13 -0.87 -14.28
C LEU A 368 -11.91 -0.17 -15.41
N SER A 369 -11.92 1.14 -15.42
CA SER A 369 -12.33 1.88 -16.62
C SER A 369 -11.30 1.67 -17.74
N PRO A 370 -11.67 1.81 -19.02
CA PRO A 370 -10.68 1.79 -20.11
C PRO A 370 -9.58 2.83 -19.89
N ALA A 371 -9.92 4.02 -19.42
CA ALA A 371 -8.96 5.07 -19.09
C ALA A 371 -7.92 4.60 -18.07
N THR A 372 -8.35 3.93 -16.99
CA THR A 372 -7.44 3.40 -15.97
C THR A 372 -6.52 2.30 -16.52
N ILE A 373 -7.03 1.46 -17.45
CA ILE A 373 -6.21 0.46 -18.14
C ILE A 373 -5.14 1.15 -19.01
N PHE A 374 -5.50 2.22 -19.71
CA PHE A 374 -4.55 2.97 -20.53
C PHE A 374 -3.54 3.76 -19.70
N ASP A 375 -3.94 4.31 -18.55
CA ASP A 375 -3.01 4.90 -17.57
C ASP A 375 -2.02 3.85 -17.06
N ALA A 376 -2.47 2.65 -16.74
CA ALA A 376 -1.59 1.57 -16.33
C ALA A 376 -0.61 1.18 -17.46
N MET A 377 -1.09 1.10 -18.70
CA MET A 377 -0.24 0.86 -19.87
C MET A 377 0.79 1.99 -20.05
N ALA A 378 0.40 3.24 -19.84
CA ALA A 378 1.29 4.39 -19.94
C ALA A 378 2.41 4.37 -18.87
N VAL A 379 2.10 3.91 -17.65
CA VAL A 379 3.10 3.71 -16.58
C VAL A 379 4.15 2.67 -16.96
N HIS A 380 3.77 1.64 -17.70
CA HIS A 380 4.67 0.57 -18.13
C HIS A 380 5.40 0.87 -19.47
N LEU A 381 5.10 2.00 -20.11
CA LEU A 381 5.80 2.39 -21.35
C LEU A 381 7.29 2.63 -21.09
N ASN A 382 8.15 1.95 -21.83
CA ASN A 382 9.59 2.23 -21.86
C ASN A 382 9.87 3.51 -22.65
N GLY A 383 9.79 4.65 -21.99
CA GLY A 383 9.98 5.96 -22.59
C GLY A 383 11.31 6.11 -23.34
N PRO A 384 12.47 5.73 -22.78
CA PRO A 384 13.75 5.76 -23.51
C PRO A 384 13.73 4.98 -24.83
N ASN A 385 13.12 3.79 -24.87
CA ASN A 385 12.99 2.98 -26.08
C ASN A 385 11.95 3.57 -27.07
N ALA A 386 11.03 4.40 -26.59
CA ALA A 386 10.05 5.10 -27.41
C ALA A 386 10.61 6.37 -28.10
N ALA A 387 11.86 6.76 -27.85
CA ALA A 387 12.45 7.96 -28.41
C ALA A 387 12.38 8.01 -29.95
N GLY A 388 11.90 9.13 -30.47
CA GLY A 388 11.74 9.37 -31.92
C GLY A 388 10.57 8.63 -32.58
N LYS A 389 9.72 7.98 -31.81
CA LYS A 389 8.53 7.27 -32.33
C LYS A 389 7.27 8.11 -32.10
N THR A 390 6.39 8.09 -33.08
CA THR A 390 5.04 8.66 -33.02
C THR A 390 4.08 7.61 -33.55
N ILE A 391 3.10 7.22 -32.72
CA ILE A 391 2.12 6.19 -33.06
C ILE A 391 0.77 6.65 -32.52
N THR A 392 -0.25 6.62 -33.37
CA THR A 392 -1.62 6.91 -33.01
C THR A 392 -2.51 5.71 -33.29
N VAL A 393 -3.24 5.22 -32.30
CA VAL A 393 -4.14 4.06 -32.42
C VAL A 393 -5.52 4.42 -31.93
N ASN A 394 -6.54 4.17 -32.76
CA ASN A 394 -7.92 4.16 -32.29
C ASN A 394 -8.28 2.78 -31.73
N LEU A 395 -9.07 2.77 -30.65
CA LEU A 395 -9.66 1.56 -30.08
C LEU A 395 -11.18 1.64 -30.16
N ARG A 396 -11.83 0.56 -30.60
CA ARG A 396 -13.28 0.43 -30.66
C ARG A 396 -13.75 -0.77 -29.86
N PHE A 397 -14.54 -0.53 -28.84
CA PHE A 397 -15.15 -1.61 -28.06
C PHE A 397 -16.47 -2.02 -28.73
N THR A 398 -16.47 -3.20 -29.36
CA THR A 398 -17.59 -3.67 -30.21
C THR A 398 -18.83 -4.06 -29.42
N ASP A 399 -18.68 -4.40 -28.15
CA ASP A 399 -19.77 -4.78 -27.24
C ASP A 399 -20.38 -3.60 -26.47
N THR A 400 -19.60 -2.56 -26.18
CA THR A 400 -20.07 -1.36 -25.45
C THR A 400 -20.33 -0.17 -26.36
N GLY A 401 -19.78 -0.18 -27.57
CA GLY A 401 -19.85 0.94 -28.50
C GLY A 401 -19.05 2.17 -28.10
N GLN A 402 -18.12 2.02 -27.15
CA GLN A 402 -17.22 3.11 -26.72
C GLN A 402 -15.98 3.11 -27.60
N ASP A 403 -15.53 4.30 -27.96
CA ASP A 403 -14.31 4.52 -28.73
C ASP A 403 -13.30 5.30 -27.87
N TYR A 404 -12.01 4.97 -28.05
CA TYR A 404 -10.88 5.63 -27.43
C TYR A 404 -9.76 5.81 -28.45
N HIS A 405 -8.76 6.63 -28.10
CA HIS A 405 -7.51 6.73 -28.83
C HIS A 405 -6.31 6.72 -27.92
N LEU A 406 -5.20 6.16 -28.39
CA LEU A 406 -3.89 6.19 -27.77
C LEU A 406 -2.92 6.97 -28.66
N ILE A 407 -2.15 7.87 -28.07
CA ILE A 407 -1.15 8.68 -28.78
C ILE A 407 0.19 8.53 -28.07
N LEU A 408 1.14 7.85 -28.73
CA LEU A 408 2.54 7.81 -28.33
C LEU A 408 3.27 8.94 -29.07
N GLU A 409 3.74 9.92 -28.32
CA GLU A 409 4.62 10.98 -28.80
C GLU A 409 5.47 11.51 -27.63
N ASN A 410 6.61 12.13 -27.94
CA ASN A 410 7.49 12.68 -26.91
C ASN A 410 7.86 11.68 -25.80
N CYS A 411 7.94 10.38 -26.14
CA CYS A 411 8.24 9.28 -25.22
C CYS A 411 7.19 9.03 -24.11
N VAL A 412 5.95 9.50 -24.26
CA VAL A 412 4.82 9.27 -23.35
C VAL A 412 3.62 8.77 -24.11
N LEU A 413 2.79 7.97 -23.46
CA LEU A 413 1.53 7.48 -23.98
C LEU A 413 0.40 8.30 -23.37
N ASN A 414 -0.35 9.01 -24.19
CA ASN A 414 -1.57 9.69 -23.81
C ASN A 414 -2.77 8.93 -24.36
N HIS A 415 -3.93 9.13 -23.76
CA HIS A 415 -5.19 8.56 -24.24
C HIS A 415 -6.34 9.55 -24.08
N GLY A 416 -7.43 9.28 -24.77
CA GLY A 416 -8.67 10.06 -24.67
C GLY A 416 -9.86 9.28 -25.22
N GLU A 417 -11.07 9.77 -24.91
CA GLU A 417 -12.30 9.23 -25.44
C GLU A 417 -12.51 9.65 -26.90
N GLY A 418 -13.20 8.80 -27.67
CA GLY A 418 -13.46 8.98 -29.09
C GLY A 418 -12.27 8.58 -29.97
N THR A 419 -12.48 8.67 -31.28
CA THR A 419 -11.45 8.41 -32.29
C THR A 419 -10.81 9.69 -32.80
N VAL A 420 -9.59 9.60 -33.33
CA VAL A 420 -8.89 10.70 -34.00
C VAL A 420 -8.70 10.38 -35.49
N ASP A 421 -8.77 11.40 -36.34
CA ASP A 421 -8.54 11.28 -37.76
C ASP A 421 -7.05 11.01 -38.06
N GLY A 422 -6.78 10.16 -39.05
CA GLY A 422 -5.43 9.88 -39.49
C GLY A 422 -4.63 8.98 -38.52
N ALA A 423 -5.31 8.24 -37.66
CA ALA A 423 -4.65 7.25 -36.83
C ALA A 423 -3.89 6.21 -37.69
N ASP A 424 -2.75 5.76 -37.20
CA ASP A 424 -1.92 4.74 -37.87
C ASP A 424 -2.66 3.41 -37.97
N ALA A 425 -3.36 3.02 -36.89
CA ALA A 425 -4.16 1.80 -36.85
C ALA A 425 -5.45 1.99 -36.04
N THR A 426 -6.43 1.14 -36.31
CA THR A 426 -7.65 0.98 -35.49
C THR A 426 -7.74 -0.44 -35.00
N LEU A 427 -7.77 -0.61 -33.69
CA LEU A 427 -7.97 -1.90 -33.00
C LEU A 427 -9.43 -2.02 -32.58
N SER A 428 -10.13 -3.04 -33.06
CA SER A 428 -11.51 -3.33 -32.68
C SER A 428 -11.58 -4.65 -31.94
N LEU A 429 -12.18 -4.64 -30.73
CA LEU A 429 -12.35 -5.82 -29.88
C LEU A 429 -13.49 -5.61 -28.89
N PRO A 430 -14.11 -6.70 -28.36
CA PRO A 430 -14.98 -6.58 -27.20
C PRO A 430 -14.23 -6.07 -25.97
N ARG A 431 -14.88 -5.27 -25.12
CA ARG A 431 -14.32 -4.86 -23.84
C ARG A 431 -13.97 -6.07 -22.96
N THR A 432 -14.81 -7.09 -22.99
CA THR A 432 -14.58 -8.35 -22.27
C THR A 432 -13.31 -9.07 -22.71
N THR A 433 -12.92 -8.96 -24.00
CA THR A 433 -11.65 -9.50 -24.51
C THR A 433 -10.46 -8.71 -23.97
N LEU A 434 -10.54 -7.37 -23.92
CA LEU A 434 -9.50 -6.55 -23.29
C LEU A 434 -9.31 -6.95 -21.81
N ASP A 435 -10.40 -7.09 -21.07
CA ASP A 435 -10.36 -7.50 -19.65
C ASP A 435 -9.67 -8.86 -19.46
N ALA A 436 -9.97 -9.83 -20.31
CA ALA A 436 -9.36 -11.16 -20.29
C ALA A 436 -7.85 -11.10 -20.63
N LEU A 437 -7.45 -10.24 -21.58
CA LEU A 437 -6.05 -10.03 -21.93
C LEU A 437 -5.27 -9.39 -20.78
N VAL A 438 -5.82 -8.35 -20.16
CA VAL A 438 -5.20 -7.65 -19.03
C VAL A 438 -5.11 -8.54 -17.79
N ALA A 439 -6.13 -9.38 -17.55
CA ALA A 439 -6.12 -10.35 -16.45
C ALA A 439 -5.16 -11.53 -16.69
N GLY A 440 -4.67 -11.71 -17.93
CA GLY A 440 -3.87 -12.85 -18.33
C GLY A 440 -4.66 -14.16 -18.44
N ASP A 441 -5.98 -14.05 -18.61
CA ASP A 441 -6.91 -15.17 -18.79
C ASP A 441 -7.04 -15.59 -20.27
N SER A 442 -6.57 -14.75 -21.22
CA SER A 442 -6.59 -14.99 -22.65
C SER A 442 -5.22 -14.75 -23.27
N ASP A 443 -4.86 -15.59 -24.25
CA ASP A 443 -3.67 -15.40 -25.08
C ASP A 443 -3.97 -14.40 -26.20
N PRO A 444 -3.17 -13.32 -26.36
CA PRO A 444 -3.33 -12.37 -27.44
C PRO A 444 -3.38 -13.03 -28.83
N ALA A 445 -2.50 -14.00 -29.12
CA ALA A 445 -2.48 -14.69 -30.40
C ALA A 445 -3.78 -15.48 -30.67
N ALA A 446 -4.37 -16.07 -29.62
CA ALA A 446 -5.65 -16.76 -29.73
C ALA A 446 -6.80 -15.78 -30.01
N ALA A 447 -6.82 -14.62 -29.37
CA ALA A 447 -7.82 -13.57 -29.58
C ALA A 447 -7.80 -13.01 -31.02
N PHE A 448 -6.62 -12.85 -31.61
CA PHE A 448 -6.50 -12.48 -33.03
C PHE A 448 -6.95 -13.61 -33.97
N THR A 449 -6.63 -14.87 -33.65
CA THR A 449 -6.97 -16.02 -34.49
C THR A 449 -8.45 -16.32 -34.48
N SER A 450 -9.15 -16.11 -33.38
CA SER A 450 -10.60 -16.29 -33.25
C SER A 450 -11.42 -15.26 -34.04
N GLY A 451 -10.81 -14.14 -34.42
CA GLY A 451 -11.46 -12.99 -35.05
C GLY A 451 -12.19 -12.06 -34.07
N GLU A 452 -12.04 -12.27 -32.77
CA GLU A 452 -12.55 -11.34 -31.74
C GLU A 452 -11.83 -10.00 -31.77
N VAL A 453 -10.57 -10.01 -32.19
CA VAL A 453 -9.72 -8.83 -32.37
C VAL A 453 -9.46 -8.60 -33.84
N SER A 454 -9.72 -7.39 -34.32
CA SER A 454 -9.38 -6.99 -35.69
C SER A 454 -8.57 -5.69 -35.71
N VAL A 455 -7.69 -5.60 -36.70
CA VAL A 455 -6.82 -4.41 -36.90
C VAL A 455 -7.05 -3.90 -38.32
N GLU A 456 -7.34 -2.61 -38.42
CA GLU A 456 -7.35 -1.84 -39.67
C GLU A 456 -6.17 -0.88 -39.67
N GLY A 457 -5.48 -0.71 -40.79
CA GLY A 457 -4.33 0.19 -40.93
C GLY A 457 -3.00 -0.49 -40.67
N ASP A 458 -2.05 0.20 -40.05
CA ASP A 458 -0.67 -0.23 -39.84
C ASP A 458 -0.52 -1.14 -38.62
N GLY A 459 -0.63 -2.44 -38.82
CA GLY A 459 -0.46 -3.46 -37.76
C GLY A 459 0.98 -3.52 -37.23
N GLU A 460 2.00 -3.10 -38.01
CA GLU A 460 3.39 -3.08 -37.52
C GLU A 460 3.59 -1.99 -36.46
N LYS A 461 3.02 -0.81 -36.66
CA LYS A 461 3.03 0.26 -35.66
C LYS A 461 2.26 -0.13 -34.39
N LEU A 462 1.12 -0.81 -34.51
CA LEU A 462 0.40 -1.34 -33.36
C LEU A 462 1.27 -2.36 -32.59
N GLY A 463 1.89 -3.30 -33.28
CA GLY A 463 2.82 -4.26 -32.66
C GLY A 463 4.01 -3.58 -32.01
N LEU A 464 4.55 -2.54 -32.65
CA LEU A 464 5.62 -1.73 -32.06
C LEU A 464 5.18 -1.04 -30.78
N LEU A 465 3.99 -0.44 -30.71
CA LEU A 465 3.46 0.18 -29.49
C LEU A 465 3.43 -0.81 -28.32
N PHE A 466 2.87 -2.00 -28.54
CA PHE A 466 2.81 -3.02 -27.48
C PHE A 466 4.19 -3.56 -27.09
N SER A 467 5.14 -3.61 -28.00
CA SER A 467 6.52 -4.03 -27.70
C SER A 467 7.31 -3.03 -26.85
N LEU A 468 6.82 -1.81 -26.72
CA LEU A 468 7.42 -0.76 -25.89
C LEU A 468 6.87 -0.77 -24.46
N VAL A 469 5.89 -1.61 -24.15
CA VAL A 469 5.33 -1.76 -22.80
C VAL A 469 6.11 -2.85 -22.09
N ASP A 470 6.82 -2.49 -21.04
CA ASP A 470 7.60 -3.42 -20.23
C ASP A 470 6.70 -4.27 -19.32
N ALA A 471 7.13 -5.49 -19.06
CA ALA A 471 6.56 -6.31 -18.00
C ALA A 471 7.29 -6.03 -16.68
N ASP A 472 6.54 -6.03 -15.59
CA ASP A 472 7.11 -5.87 -14.26
C ASP A 472 7.95 -7.08 -13.85
N GLU A 473 9.09 -6.82 -13.23
CA GLU A 473 9.85 -7.82 -12.49
C GLU A 473 9.41 -7.78 -11.02
N PHE A 474 8.75 -8.84 -10.55
CA PHE A 474 8.24 -8.88 -9.18
C PHE A 474 9.36 -9.10 -8.15
N TRP A 475 10.32 -9.97 -8.47
CA TRP A 475 11.34 -10.41 -7.51
C TRP A 475 12.60 -9.53 -7.51
N PHE A 476 12.43 -8.21 -7.65
CA PHE A 476 13.56 -7.29 -7.58
C PHE A 476 14.21 -7.28 -6.18
N ASN A 477 15.51 -7.00 -6.15
CA ASN A 477 16.29 -6.91 -4.93
C ASN A 477 15.86 -5.70 -4.07
N ILE A 478 15.92 -5.85 -2.74
CA ILE A 478 15.63 -4.78 -1.78
C ILE A 478 16.84 -4.50 -0.89
N VAL A 479 17.55 -5.54 -0.44
CA VAL A 479 18.68 -5.43 0.49
C VAL A 479 20.06 -5.57 -0.18
N THR A 480 20.06 -5.69 -1.50
CA THR A 480 21.28 -5.69 -2.36
C THR A 480 20.98 -4.86 -3.61
N PRO A 481 22.02 -4.45 -4.37
CA PRO A 481 21.85 -3.76 -5.65
C PRO A 481 21.00 -4.53 -6.64
#